data_b7381462e1b32dfbbfe6a3c37ac9057c
#
_entry.id   b7381462e1b32dfbbfe6a3c37ac9057c
#
_cell.length_a   1.000
_cell.length_b   1.000
_cell.length_c   1.000
_cell.angle_alpha   90.00
_cell.angle_beta   90.00
_cell.angle_gamma   90.00
#
_symmetry.space_group_name_H-M   'P 1'
#
loop_
_entity.id
_entity.type
_entity.pdbx_description
1 polymer ?
#
loop_
_entity_poly.entity_id
_entity_poly.type
_entity_poly.pdbx_seq_one_letter_code
_entity_poly.pdbx_strand_id
1 'polypeptide(L)'
;LLRECGVTERLSKTVQNELMNICTIFLGISVGATATATSFLNPQTLGILVLGVTAFALGSASGVLFAKFINLFSKNKINPLIGSAGVSAVPMAARVSQNVGQEANPSNFLLMHAMGPNVAGVIGSTVAAGVLLAFLG
;
A
#
# COMPACT_ATOMS: atom_id res chain seq x y z
N LEU A 1 -13.10 -12.03 -8.74
CA LEU A 1 -14.38 -12.65 -9.11
C LEU A 1 -14.86 -12.14 -10.47
N LEU A 2 -15.19 -10.85 -10.64
CA LEU A 2 -15.73 -10.30 -11.90
C LEU A 2 -14.84 -10.58 -13.12
N ARG A 3 -13.51 -10.55 -12.96
CA ARG A 3 -12.56 -10.83 -14.04
C ARG A 3 -12.52 -12.31 -14.44
N GLU A 4 -12.65 -13.21 -13.46
CA GLU A 4 -12.59 -14.66 -13.69
C GLU A 4 -13.88 -15.25 -14.27
N CYS A 5 -15.01 -14.54 -14.12
CA CYS A 5 -16.29 -14.99 -14.67
C CYS A 5 -16.39 -14.89 -16.21
N GLY A 6 -15.52 -14.14 -16.88
CA GLY A 6 -15.50 -13.98 -18.35
C GLY A 6 -16.71 -13.25 -18.96
N VAL A 7 -17.85 -13.22 -18.27
CA VAL A 7 -19.12 -12.62 -18.76
C VAL A 7 -19.22 -11.13 -18.38
N THR A 8 -18.51 -10.69 -17.35
CA THR A 8 -18.60 -9.34 -16.76
C THR A 8 -17.39 -8.46 -17.03
N GLU A 9 -16.72 -8.66 -18.18
CA GLU A 9 -15.50 -7.91 -18.51
C GLU A 9 -15.71 -6.39 -18.53
N ARG A 10 -16.86 -5.92 -19.07
CA ARG A 10 -17.22 -4.51 -19.08
C ARG A 10 -17.36 -3.93 -17.67
N LEU A 11 -18.04 -4.66 -16.78
CA LEU A 11 -18.19 -4.27 -15.37
C LEU A 11 -16.84 -4.26 -14.65
N SER A 12 -15.97 -5.23 -14.93
CA SER A 12 -14.63 -5.27 -14.38
C SER A 12 -13.80 -4.04 -14.77
N LYS A 13 -13.88 -3.61 -16.04
CA LYS A 13 -13.22 -2.39 -16.51
C LYS A 13 -13.78 -1.14 -15.84
N THR A 14 -15.12 -1.02 -15.75
CA THR A 14 -15.79 0.11 -15.09
C THR A 14 -15.39 0.21 -13.60
N VAL A 15 -15.33 -0.90 -12.89
CA VAL A 15 -14.91 -0.90 -11.47
C VAL A 15 -13.44 -0.47 -11.32
N GLN A 16 -12.58 -0.90 -12.23
CA GLN A 16 -11.15 -0.59 -12.17
C GLN A 16 -10.81 0.86 -12.55
N ASN A 17 -11.61 1.52 -13.34
CA ASN A 17 -11.35 2.88 -13.83
C ASN A 17 -12.36 3.88 -13.26
N GLU A 18 -13.60 3.85 -13.73
CA GLU A 18 -14.59 4.89 -13.43
C GLU A 18 -14.99 4.90 -11.96
N LEU A 19 -15.33 3.71 -11.41
CA LEU A 19 -15.74 3.62 -10.01
C LEU A 19 -14.59 3.97 -9.08
N MET A 20 -13.38 3.54 -9.39
CA MET A 20 -12.19 3.88 -8.60
C MET A 20 -11.94 5.40 -8.61
N ASN A 21 -12.09 6.06 -9.76
CA ASN A 21 -11.93 7.51 -9.86
C ASN A 21 -13.01 8.26 -9.06
N ILE A 22 -14.27 7.84 -9.16
CA ILE A 22 -15.38 8.41 -8.40
C ILE A 22 -15.13 8.27 -6.89
N CYS A 23 -14.79 7.07 -6.43
CA CYS A 23 -14.46 6.83 -5.02
C CYS A 23 -13.29 7.69 -4.55
N THR A 24 -12.26 7.87 -5.38
CA THR A 24 -11.10 8.72 -5.06
C THR A 24 -11.49 10.18 -4.91
N ILE A 25 -12.37 10.68 -5.79
CA ILE A 25 -12.89 12.06 -5.71
C ILE A 25 -13.67 12.25 -4.41
N PHE A 26 -14.62 11.38 -4.10
CA PHE A 26 -15.40 11.46 -2.86
C PHE A 26 -14.53 11.35 -1.61
N LEU A 27 -13.53 10.47 -1.63
CA LEU A 27 -12.57 10.33 -0.54
C LEU A 27 -11.75 11.61 -0.37
N GLY A 28 -11.27 12.19 -1.46
CA GLY A 28 -10.55 13.47 -1.45
C GLY A 28 -11.39 14.63 -0.90
N ILE A 29 -12.65 14.73 -1.30
CA ILE A 29 -13.59 15.75 -0.78
C ILE A 29 -13.87 15.51 0.71
N SER A 30 -14.14 14.28 1.12
CA SER A 30 -14.43 13.92 2.50
C SER A 30 -13.26 14.22 3.44
N VAL A 31 -12.04 13.78 3.05
CA VAL A 31 -10.83 14.07 3.82
C VAL A 31 -10.49 15.55 3.81
N GLY A 32 -10.64 16.23 2.67
CA GLY A 32 -10.41 17.66 2.54
C GLY A 32 -11.37 18.51 3.39
N ALA A 33 -12.64 18.10 3.49
CA ALA A 33 -13.63 18.78 4.32
C ALA A 33 -13.34 18.68 5.83
N THR A 34 -12.68 17.61 6.27
CA THR A 34 -12.27 17.43 7.66
C THR A 34 -10.94 18.11 8.00
N ALA A 35 -10.16 18.50 6.99
CA ALA A 35 -8.85 19.14 7.14
C ALA A 35 -8.99 20.64 7.45
N THR A 36 -9.56 21.00 8.62
CA THR A 36 -9.57 22.38 9.10
C THR A 36 -8.22 22.75 9.70
N ALA A 37 -7.82 24.02 9.57
CA ALA A 37 -6.54 24.51 10.09
C ALA A 37 -6.36 24.25 11.59
N THR A 38 -7.43 24.37 12.37
CA THR A 38 -7.44 24.12 13.81
C THR A 38 -7.23 22.63 14.16
N SER A 39 -7.74 21.72 13.33
CA SER A 39 -7.54 20.28 13.53
C SER A 39 -6.16 19.82 13.08
N PHE A 40 -5.63 20.42 12.00
CA PHE A 40 -4.35 20.02 11.41
C PHE A 40 -3.14 20.56 12.20
N LEU A 41 -3.23 21.77 12.75
CA LEU A 41 -2.15 22.42 13.52
C LEU A 41 -2.16 22.04 15.00
N ASN A 42 -2.97 21.08 15.42
CA ASN A 42 -2.93 20.57 16.77
C ASN A 42 -1.65 19.76 16.99
N PRO A 43 -0.90 19.96 18.09
CA PRO A 43 0.33 19.18 18.40
C PRO A 43 0.09 17.67 18.38
N GLN A 44 -1.09 17.23 18.75
CA GLN A 44 -1.48 15.83 18.75
C GLN A 44 -1.56 15.25 17.32
N THR A 45 -2.14 16.01 16.40
CA THR A 45 -2.23 15.60 14.97
C THR A 45 -0.87 15.58 14.31
N LEU A 46 -0.01 16.59 14.61
CA LEU A 46 1.37 16.62 14.12
C LEU A 46 2.18 15.43 14.66
N GLY A 47 1.98 15.07 15.92
CA GLY A 47 2.62 13.88 16.51
C GLY A 47 2.20 12.58 15.82
N ILE A 48 0.92 12.42 15.51
CA ILE A 48 0.39 11.26 14.75
C ILE A 48 0.99 11.23 13.34
N LEU A 49 1.12 12.38 12.69
CA LEU A 49 1.69 12.46 11.34
C LEU A 49 3.16 12.04 11.32
N VAL A 50 3.97 12.53 12.25
CA VAL A 50 5.38 12.12 12.41
C VAL A 50 5.48 10.63 12.72
N LEU A 51 4.61 10.13 13.62
CA LEU A 51 4.56 8.70 13.94
C LEU A 51 4.20 7.85 12.70
N GLY A 52 3.24 8.32 11.89
CA GLY A 52 2.85 7.65 10.65
C GLY A 52 4.00 7.58 9.64
N VAL A 53 4.72 8.68 9.41
CA VAL A 53 5.89 8.72 8.52
C VAL A 53 6.97 7.76 8.99
N THR A 54 7.30 7.76 10.29
CA THR A 54 8.30 6.85 10.84
C THR A 54 7.85 5.39 10.76
N ALA A 55 6.58 5.10 11.01
CA ALA A 55 6.02 3.76 10.88
C ALA A 55 6.10 3.23 9.43
N PHE A 56 5.77 4.05 8.43
CA PHE A 56 5.92 3.68 7.02
C PHE A 56 7.37 3.47 6.61
N ALA A 57 8.29 4.31 7.08
CA ALA A 57 9.71 4.15 6.82
C ALA A 57 10.27 2.84 7.40
N LEU A 58 9.93 2.55 8.65
CA LEU A 58 10.31 1.30 9.30
C LEU A 58 9.66 0.09 8.65
N GLY A 59 8.39 0.19 8.26
CA GLY A 59 7.66 -0.86 7.54
C GLY A 59 8.31 -1.20 6.20
N SER A 60 8.65 -0.20 5.40
CA SER A 60 9.35 -0.38 4.12
C SER A 60 10.74 -0.97 4.30
N ALA A 61 11.51 -0.46 5.27
CA ALA A 61 12.85 -0.96 5.56
C ALA A 61 12.82 -2.42 6.04
N SER A 62 11.91 -2.75 6.96
CA SER A 62 11.75 -4.13 7.46
C SER A 62 11.29 -5.09 6.35
N GLY A 63 10.43 -4.64 5.45
CA GLY A 63 10.00 -5.43 4.29
C GLY A 63 11.16 -5.79 3.35
N VAL A 64 12.06 -4.83 3.08
CA VAL A 64 13.28 -5.07 2.29
C VAL A 64 14.22 -6.04 3.00
N LEU A 65 14.43 -5.85 4.31
CA LEU A 65 15.27 -6.75 5.12
C LEU A 65 14.70 -8.17 5.16
N PHE A 66 13.38 -8.30 5.31
CA PHE A 66 12.69 -9.59 5.28
C PHE A 66 12.84 -10.30 3.93
N ALA A 67 12.70 -9.56 2.82
CA ALA A 67 12.93 -10.11 1.48
C ALA A 67 14.40 -10.55 1.29
N LYS A 68 15.37 -9.80 1.82
CA LYS A 68 16.78 -10.24 1.83
C LYS A 68 16.99 -11.49 2.66
N PHE A 69 16.33 -11.58 3.82
CA PHE A 69 16.40 -12.74 4.68
C PHE A 69 15.85 -14.00 4.00
N ILE A 70 14.69 -13.88 3.32
CA ILE A 70 14.12 -14.97 2.53
C ILE A 70 15.10 -15.40 1.43
N ASN A 71 15.75 -14.45 0.76
CA ASN A 71 16.72 -14.75 -0.30
C ASN A 71 17.95 -15.53 0.19
N LEU A 72 18.25 -15.48 1.49
CA LEU A 72 19.35 -16.26 2.08
C LEU A 72 19.03 -17.77 2.08
N PHE A 73 17.74 -18.12 2.25
CA PHE A 73 17.28 -19.51 2.31
C PHE A 73 16.66 -20.00 1.00
N SER A 74 16.30 -19.10 0.09
CA SER A 74 15.64 -19.44 -1.18
C SER A 74 16.65 -19.67 -2.30
N LYS A 75 16.45 -20.75 -3.07
CA LYS A 75 17.21 -21.01 -4.30
C LYS A 75 16.89 -20.02 -5.41
N ASN A 76 15.65 -19.54 -5.46
CA ASN A 76 15.19 -18.52 -6.41
C ASN A 76 15.24 -17.14 -5.75
N LYS A 77 16.19 -16.32 -6.18
CA LYS A 77 16.36 -14.97 -5.62
C LYS A 77 15.24 -14.04 -6.10
N ILE A 78 14.57 -13.43 -5.15
CA ILE A 78 13.54 -12.39 -5.37
C ILE A 78 14.20 -11.03 -5.24
N ASN A 79 13.78 -10.05 -6.05
CA ASN A 79 14.29 -8.69 -5.88
C ASN A 79 13.83 -8.12 -4.52
N PRO A 80 14.74 -7.71 -3.62
CA PRO A 80 14.38 -7.22 -2.29
C PRO A 80 13.47 -6.00 -2.27
N LEU A 81 13.47 -5.20 -3.35
CA LEU A 81 12.57 -4.03 -3.51
C LEU A 81 11.09 -4.42 -3.51
N ILE A 82 10.75 -5.67 -3.84
CA ILE A 82 9.37 -6.16 -3.74
C ILE A 82 8.86 -6.10 -2.29
N GLY A 83 9.75 -6.36 -1.32
CA GLY A 83 9.43 -6.29 0.10
C GLY A 83 9.08 -4.88 0.58
N SER A 84 9.62 -3.83 -0.02
CA SER A 84 9.30 -2.44 0.35
C SER A 84 7.83 -2.07 0.09
N ALA A 85 7.14 -2.81 -0.78
CA ALA A 85 5.72 -2.61 -1.06
C ALA A 85 4.78 -3.25 -0.03
N GLY A 86 5.28 -3.94 0.99
CA GLY A 86 4.49 -4.59 2.05
C GLY A 86 3.81 -3.63 3.04
N VAL A 87 3.50 -2.42 2.61
CA VAL A 87 2.77 -1.39 3.38
C VAL A 87 1.38 -1.19 2.81
N SER A 88 0.46 -0.64 3.62
CA SER A 88 -0.96 -0.50 3.27
C SER A 88 -1.29 0.61 2.25
N ALA A 89 -0.31 1.11 1.52
CA ALA A 89 -0.49 2.16 0.50
C ALA A 89 -0.64 1.56 -0.91
N VAL A 90 -1.80 1.00 -1.22
CA VAL A 90 -2.11 0.37 -2.53
C VAL A 90 -2.71 1.39 -3.50
N PRO A 91 -2.28 1.45 -4.74
CA PRO A 91 -1.14 0.77 -5.39
C PRO A 91 0.16 1.60 -5.36
N MET A 92 0.21 2.66 -4.55
CA MET A 92 1.30 3.65 -4.57
C MET A 92 2.65 3.03 -4.20
N ALA A 93 2.72 2.22 -3.14
CA ALA A 93 3.98 1.60 -2.71
C ALA A 93 4.55 0.66 -3.78
N ALA A 94 3.70 -0.10 -4.46
CA ALA A 94 4.13 -0.96 -5.57
C ALA A 94 4.68 -0.14 -6.76
N ARG A 95 4.08 1.02 -7.06
CA ARG A 95 4.57 1.93 -8.11
C ARG A 95 5.91 2.57 -7.74
N VAL A 96 6.08 2.98 -6.50
CA VAL A 96 7.37 3.52 -6.01
C VAL A 96 8.46 2.44 -6.11
N SER A 97 8.18 1.22 -5.67
CA SER A 97 9.12 0.10 -5.81
C SER A 97 9.48 -0.18 -7.27
N GLN A 98 8.51 -0.06 -8.19
CA GLN A 98 8.75 -0.19 -9.64
C GLN A 98 9.68 0.93 -10.15
N ASN A 99 9.39 2.19 -9.83
CA ASN A 99 10.17 3.33 -10.30
C ASN A 99 11.63 3.24 -9.81
N VAL A 100 11.83 3.01 -8.53
CA VAL A 100 13.18 2.82 -7.94
C VAL A 100 13.90 1.62 -8.57
N GLY A 101 13.16 0.53 -8.83
CA GLY A 101 13.72 -0.64 -9.50
C GLY A 101 14.15 -0.37 -10.93
N GLN A 102 13.42 0.45 -11.67
CA GLN A 102 13.74 0.84 -13.04
C GLN A 102 14.88 1.87 -13.12
N GLU A 103 15.01 2.76 -12.13
CA GLU A 103 16.17 3.65 -12.04
C GLU A 103 17.48 2.86 -11.91
N ALA A 104 17.45 1.77 -11.14
CA ALA A 104 18.63 0.90 -10.99
C ALA A 104 18.87 0.01 -12.22
N ASN A 105 17.81 -0.49 -12.84
CA ASN A 105 17.85 -1.32 -14.04
C ASN A 105 16.52 -1.20 -14.82
N PRO A 106 16.53 -0.58 -16.03
CA PRO A 106 15.33 -0.36 -16.84
C PRO A 106 14.55 -1.63 -17.22
N SER A 107 15.20 -2.79 -17.21
CA SER A 107 14.56 -4.07 -17.49
C SER A 107 13.79 -4.68 -16.30
N ASN A 108 13.86 -4.06 -15.11
CA ASN A 108 13.18 -4.56 -13.91
C ASN A 108 11.71 -4.18 -13.90
N PHE A 109 10.84 -5.14 -14.20
CA PHE A 109 9.39 -4.99 -14.07
C PHE A 109 8.92 -5.61 -12.75
N LEU A 110 8.89 -4.80 -11.69
CA LEU A 110 8.58 -5.24 -10.33
C LEU A 110 7.10 -5.08 -9.96
N LEU A 111 6.35 -4.24 -10.69
CA LEU A 111 4.99 -3.81 -10.33
C LEU A 111 4.05 -4.98 -10.02
N MET A 112 3.99 -5.96 -10.92
CA MET A 112 3.09 -7.11 -10.75
C MET A 112 3.45 -7.96 -9.52
N HIS A 113 4.75 -8.11 -9.26
CA HIS A 113 5.24 -8.85 -8.10
C HIS A 113 5.08 -8.06 -6.79
N ALA A 114 5.27 -6.74 -6.83
CA ALA A 114 5.12 -5.85 -5.69
C ALA A 114 3.65 -5.66 -5.26
N MET A 115 2.69 -5.86 -6.17
CA MET A 115 1.26 -5.80 -5.84
C MET A 115 0.83 -6.87 -4.84
N GLY A 116 1.43 -8.06 -4.85
CA GLY A 116 1.13 -9.13 -3.90
C GLY A 116 1.36 -8.70 -2.44
N PRO A 117 2.60 -8.38 -2.04
CA PRO A 117 2.90 -7.85 -0.71
C PRO A 117 2.11 -6.60 -0.35
N ASN A 118 1.84 -5.73 -1.34
CA ASN A 118 1.11 -4.49 -1.13
C ASN A 118 -0.36 -4.75 -0.73
N VAL A 119 -1.05 -5.66 -1.41
CA VAL A 119 -2.41 -6.08 -1.03
C VAL A 119 -2.42 -6.80 0.32
N ALA A 120 -1.42 -7.67 0.56
CA ALA A 120 -1.26 -8.34 1.85
C ALA A 120 -1.08 -7.35 3.01
N GLY A 121 -0.36 -6.23 2.78
CA GLY A 121 -0.20 -5.14 3.75
C GLY A 121 -1.52 -4.48 4.14
N VAL A 122 -2.45 -4.29 3.19
CA VAL A 122 -3.80 -3.75 3.47
C VAL A 122 -4.60 -4.73 4.30
N ILE A 123 -4.62 -6.00 3.93
CA ILE A 123 -5.34 -7.04 4.67
C ILE A 123 -4.80 -7.13 6.10
N GLY A 124 -3.47 -7.16 6.26
CA GLY A 124 -2.83 -7.21 7.56
C GLY A 124 -3.15 -6.01 8.45
N SER A 125 -3.12 -4.80 7.90
CA SER A 125 -3.42 -3.58 8.65
C SER A 125 -4.90 -3.49 9.07
N THR A 126 -5.83 -3.92 8.22
CA THR A 126 -7.26 -3.93 8.55
C THR A 126 -7.58 -4.97 9.64
N VAL A 127 -6.98 -6.15 9.56
CA VAL A 127 -7.13 -7.18 10.61
C VAL A 127 -6.52 -6.68 11.93
N ALA A 128 -5.33 -6.10 11.90
CA ALA A 128 -4.69 -5.55 13.10
C ALA A 128 -5.53 -4.44 13.73
N ALA A 129 -6.07 -3.52 12.93
CA ALA A 129 -6.97 -2.47 13.41
C ALA A 129 -8.24 -3.05 14.04
N GLY A 130 -8.85 -4.06 13.42
CA GLY A 130 -10.03 -4.73 13.96
C GLY A 130 -9.75 -5.43 15.30
N VAL A 131 -8.62 -6.11 15.41
CA VAL A 131 -8.18 -6.76 16.65
C VAL A 131 -7.94 -5.72 17.76
N LEU A 132 -7.23 -4.63 17.45
CA LEU A 132 -6.97 -3.56 18.41
C LEU A 132 -8.26 -2.90 18.91
N LEU A 133 -9.21 -2.63 18.03
CA LEU A 133 -10.51 -2.10 18.40
C LEU A 133 -11.31 -3.07 19.28
N ALA A 134 -11.21 -4.36 19.03
CA ALA A 134 -11.89 -5.37 19.85
C ALA A 134 -11.31 -5.52 21.26
N PHE A 135 -10.00 -5.24 21.44
CA PHE A 135 -9.33 -5.36 22.74
C PHE A 135 -9.29 -4.03 23.52
N LEU A 136 -9.30 -2.90 22.86
CA LEU A 136 -9.13 -1.57 23.47
C LEU A 136 -10.42 -0.72 23.43
N GLY A 137 -11.42 -1.10 22.65
CA GLY A 137 -12.74 -0.48 22.57
C GLY A 137 -13.72 -1.23 23.42
#